data_767586a589b9f1c32bb58f6299ac4cf2
#
_entry.id   767586a589b9f1c32bb58f6299ac4cf2
#
_cell.length_a   1.000
_cell.length_b   1.000
_cell.length_c   1.000
_cell.angle_alpha   90.00
_cell.angle_beta   90.00
_cell.angle_gamma   90.00
#
_symmetry.space_group_name_H-M   'P 1'
#
loop_
_entity.id
_entity.type
_entity.pdbx_description
1 polymer ?
#
loop_
_entity_poly.entity_id
_entity_poly.type
_entity_poly.pdbx_seq_one_letter_code
_entity_poly.pdbx_strand_id
1 'polypeptide(L)'
;MERLTKTADFALCYKKGRMAKGHYVVVYARGNNLADTRVGFSVSKKLGKAVKRNKVKRRLREVVRRERLVTGVDIVVAARMAATKAEFQQLSAEVHEALNRLGVLCDPQNKS
;
A
#
# COMPACT_ATOMS: atom_id res chain seq x y z
N MET A 1 -3.58 11.57 -5.88
CA MET A 1 -3.84 10.33 -5.14
C MET A 1 -4.69 10.65 -3.93
N GLU A 2 -5.79 9.97 -3.79
CA GLU A 2 -6.68 10.20 -2.67
C GLU A 2 -6.50 9.16 -1.58
N ARG A 3 -7.01 9.45 -0.40
CA ARG A 3 -6.91 8.53 0.72
C ARG A 3 -8.13 7.63 0.78
N LEU A 4 -7.88 6.33 0.93
CA LEU A 4 -8.92 5.35 1.16
C LEU A 4 -9.18 5.31 2.66
N THR A 5 -10.41 5.62 3.08
CA THR A 5 -10.71 5.72 4.50
C THR A 5 -11.89 4.88 4.97
N LYS A 6 -12.79 4.50 4.06
CA LYS A 6 -14.00 3.79 4.45
C LYS A 6 -13.73 2.31 4.69
N THR A 7 -14.25 1.80 5.79
CA THR A 7 -14.11 0.39 6.14
C THR A 7 -14.60 -0.52 5.02
N ALA A 8 -15.72 -0.16 4.38
CA ALA A 8 -16.27 -0.96 3.30
C ALA A 8 -15.31 -1.06 2.12
N ASP A 9 -14.59 0.02 1.81
CA ASP A 9 -13.64 0.01 0.71
C ASP A 9 -12.42 -0.86 1.02
N PHE A 10 -11.95 -0.81 2.27
CA PHE A 10 -10.88 -1.71 2.70
C PHE A 10 -11.33 -3.16 2.56
N ALA A 11 -12.54 -3.47 3.02
CA ALA A 11 -13.06 -4.83 2.94
C ALA A 11 -13.14 -5.32 1.50
N LEU A 12 -13.53 -4.47 0.58
CA LEU A 12 -13.59 -4.84 -0.83
C LEU A 12 -12.20 -5.15 -1.39
N CYS A 13 -11.18 -4.38 -1.00
CA CYS A 13 -9.83 -4.66 -1.43
C CYS A 13 -9.34 -6.01 -0.91
N TYR A 14 -9.62 -6.31 0.36
CA TYR A 14 -9.21 -7.58 0.93
C TYR A 14 -9.93 -8.76 0.27
N LYS A 15 -11.20 -8.58 -0.04
CA LYS A 15 -12.03 -9.67 -0.54
C LYS A 15 -11.88 -9.90 -2.03
N LYS A 16 -11.80 -8.82 -2.81
CA LYS A 16 -11.84 -8.90 -4.27
C LYS A 16 -10.57 -8.44 -4.95
N GLY A 17 -9.65 -7.84 -4.21
CA GLY A 17 -8.41 -7.36 -4.78
C GLY A 17 -7.41 -8.47 -4.99
N ARG A 18 -6.43 -8.17 -5.84
CA ARG A 18 -5.26 -9.01 -5.97
C ARG A 18 -4.31 -8.68 -4.84
N MET A 19 -3.48 -9.63 -4.45
CA MET A 19 -2.63 -9.51 -3.29
C MET A 19 -1.19 -9.82 -3.65
N ALA A 20 -0.27 -9.01 -3.12
CA ALA A 20 1.16 -9.30 -3.16
C ALA A 20 1.66 -9.30 -1.72
N LYS A 21 2.07 -10.46 -1.25
CA LYS A 21 2.48 -10.65 0.14
C LYS A 21 4.00 -10.58 0.25
N GLY A 22 4.48 -9.73 1.15
CA GLY A 22 5.90 -9.62 1.45
C GLY A 22 6.19 -9.90 2.90
N HIS A 23 7.44 -9.67 3.29
CA HIS A 23 7.87 -9.87 4.67
C HIS A 23 7.37 -8.75 5.59
N TYR A 24 7.41 -7.53 5.10
CA TYR A 24 7.05 -6.34 5.89
C TYR A 24 5.62 -5.89 5.67
N VAL A 25 5.08 -6.10 4.48
CA VAL A 25 3.75 -5.61 4.13
C VAL A 25 3.03 -6.62 3.25
N VAL A 26 1.70 -6.47 3.22
CA VAL A 26 0.87 -7.12 2.21
C VAL A 26 0.16 -6.00 1.47
N VAL A 27 0.25 -6.01 0.15
CA VAL A 27 -0.38 -4.97 -0.67
C VAL A 27 -1.54 -5.58 -1.44
N TYR A 28 -2.69 -4.90 -1.39
CA TYR A 28 -3.89 -5.31 -2.12
C TYR A 28 -4.23 -4.23 -3.14
N ALA A 29 -4.72 -4.64 -4.30
CA ALA A 29 -5.11 -3.69 -5.34
C ALA A 29 -6.32 -4.19 -6.09
N ARG A 30 -7.26 -3.28 -6.40
CA ARG A 30 -8.40 -3.59 -7.25
C ARG A 30 -8.80 -2.34 -8.04
N GLY A 31 -9.34 -2.56 -9.25
CA GLY A 31 -9.91 -1.45 -10.00
C GLY A 31 -11.11 -0.87 -9.28
N ASN A 32 -11.24 0.45 -9.27
CA ASN A 32 -12.30 1.11 -8.52
C ASN A 32 -13.34 1.82 -9.40
N ASN A 33 -13.15 1.81 -10.72
CA ASN A 33 -14.04 2.48 -11.67
C ASN A 33 -14.15 3.99 -11.45
N LEU A 34 -13.16 4.57 -10.78
CA LEU A 34 -13.08 6.00 -10.55
C LEU A 34 -11.95 6.60 -11.38
N ALA A 35 -11.95 7.92 -11.50
CA ALA A 35 -10.87 8.61 -12.18
C ALA A 35 -9.59 8.61 -11.36
N ASP A 36 -9.72 8.57 -10.04
CA ASP A 36 -8.59 8.70 -9.13
C ASP A 36 -8.21 7.39 -8.50
N THR A 37 -6.93 7.29 -8.14
CA THR A 37 -6.42 6.18 -7.33
C THR A 37 -6.50 6.57 -5.87
N ARG A 38 -6.96 5.63 -5.06
CA ARG A 38 -7.07 5.83 -3.62
C ARG A 38 -6.17 4.84 -2.91
N VAL A 39 -5.46 5.31 -1.88
CA VAL A 39 -4.55 4.46 -1.13
C VAL A 39 -4.91 4.49 0.35
N GLY A 40 -5.03 3.31 0.95
CA GLY A 40 -5.28 3.18 2.37
C GLY A 40 -4.15 2.40 3.03
N PHE A 41 -3.96 2.66 4.32
CA PHE A 41 -2.94 2.00 5.10
C PHE A 41 -3.59 1.31 6.29
N SER A 42 -3.25 0.05 6.49
CA SER A 42 -3.80 -0.74 7.58
C SER A 42 -2.66 -1.11 8.53
N VAL A 43 -2.73 -0.60 9.76
CA VAL A 43 -1.73 -0.91 10.78
C VAL A 43 -2.48 -1.39 12.01
N SER A 44 -2.45 -2.69 12.24
CA SER A 44 -3.20 -3.35 13.31
C SER A 44 -2.69 -2.95 14.69
N LYS A 45 -3.58 -2.99 15.67
CA LYS A 45 -3.21 -2.76 17.07
C LYS A 45 -2.16 -3.75 17.58
N LYS A 46 -2.04 -4.89 16.91
CA LYS A 46 -1.04 -5.90 17.26
C LYS A 46 0.39 -5.40 17.07
N LEU A 47 0.58 -4.37 16.25
CA LEU A 47 1.91 -3.84 16.01
C LEU A 47 2.44 -2.97 17.14
N GLY A 48 1.61 -2.66 18.12
CA GLY A 48 2.04 -1.89 19.27
C GLY A 48 1.16 -0.71 19.57
N LYS A 49 1.69 0.19 20.40
CA LYS A 49 0.96 1.38 20.83
C LYS A 49 0.79 2.37 19.67
N ALA A 50 -0.11 3.32 19.87
CA ALA A 50 -0.46 4.30 18.84
C ALA A 50 0.76 5.03 18.27
N VAL A 51 1.73 5.38 19.11
CA VAL A 51 2.93 6.07 18.65
C VAL A 51 3.68 5.23 17.64
N LYS A 52 3.88 3.95 17.95
CA LYS A 52 4.59 3.03 17.06
C LYS A 52 3.81 2.81 15.76
N ARG A 53 2.50 2.61 15.87
CA ARG A 53 1.66 2.42 14.68
C ARG A 53 1.65 3.64 13.80
N ASN A 54 1.59 4.82 14.37
CA ASN A 54 1.61 6.07 13.60
C ASN A 54 2.93 6.25 12.87
N LYS A 55 4.04 5.83 13.50
CA LYS A 55 5.34 5.90 12.86
C LYS A 55 5.40 4.99 11.63
N VAL A 56 4.91 3.76 11.75
CA VAL A 56 4.86 2.83 10.63
C VAL A 56 3.99 3.39 9.52
N LYS A 57 2.81 3.88 9.88
CA LYS A 57 1.88 4.43 8.89
C LYS A 57 2.50 5.61 8.15
N ARG A 58 3.18 6.51 8.87
CA ARG A 58 3.82 7.66 8.26
C ARG A 58 4.90 7.24 7.28
N ARG A 59 5.71 6.24 7.64
CA ARG A 59 6.74 5.73 6.76
C ARG A 59 6.15 5.12 5.50
N LEU A 60 5.10 4.32 5.64
CA LEU A 60 4.44 3.70 4.48
C LEU A 60 3.82 4.75 3.58
N ARG A 61 3.24 5.80 4.17
CA ARG A 61 2.68 6.89 3.38
C ARG A 61 3.76 7.57 2.55
N GLU A 62 4.92 7.80 3.16
CA GLU A 62 6.03 8.43 2.45
C GLU A 62 6.56 7.51 1.34
N VAL A 63 6.64 6.21 1.59
CA VAL A 63 7.07 5.24 0.58
C VAL A 63 6.15 5.29 -0.63
N VAL A 64 4.85 5.22 -0.40
CA VAL A 64 3.88 5.20 -1.51
C VAL A 64 3.85 6.54 -2.24
N ARG A 65 4.03 7.63 -1.52
CA ARG A 65 4.00 8.96 -2.15
C ARG A 65 5.08 9.12 -3.20
N ARG A 66 6.16 8.37 -3.11
CA ARG A 66 7.25 8.42 -4.07
C ARG A 66 7.03 7.52 -5.27
N GLU A 67 5.97 6.72 -5.25
CA GLU A 67 5.67 5.82 -6.35
C GLU A 67 4.77 6.49 -7.38
N ARG A 68 4.88 6.04 -8.60
CA ARG A 68 4.01 6.50 -9.68
C ARG A 68 2.94 5.45 -9.92
N LEU A 69 1.73 5.75 -9.48
CA LEU A 69 0.63 4.81 -9.56
C LEU A 69 -0.26 5.09 -10.76
N VAL A 70 -0.79 4.02 -11.36
CA VAL A 70 -1.83 4.19 -12.40
C VAL A 70 -3.08 4.76 -11.75
N THR A 71 -3.98 5.31 -12.57
CA THR A 71 -5.24 5.84 -12.08
C THR A 71 -6.30 4.75 -12.01
N GLY A 72 -7.33 4.98 -11.21
CA GLY A 72 -8.50 4.10 -11.19
C GLY A 72 -8.37 2.83 -10.39
N VAL A 73 -7.47 2.82 -9.40
CA VAL A 73 -7.29 1.65 -8.55
C VAL A 73 -7.39 2.04 -7.08
N ASP A 74 -7.86 1.09 -6.28
CA ASP A 74 -7.79 1.17 -4.82
C ASP A 74 -6.65 0.27 -4.38
N ILE A 75 -5.78 0.82 -3.54
CA ILE A 75 -4.62 0.09 -3.03
C ILE A 75 -4.66 0.15 -1.51
N VAL A 76 -4.46 -1.00 -0.87
CA VAL A 76 -4.31 -1.07 0.58
C VAL A 76 -2.93 -1.65 0.89
N VAL A 77 -2.18 -0.93 1.70
CA VAL A 77 -0.90 -1.39 2.20
C VAL A 77 -1.09 -1.76 3.67
N ALA A 78 -1.01 -3.06 3.94
CA ALA A 78 -1.21 -3.58 5.29
C ALA A 78 0.14 -3.94 5.89
N ALA A 79 0.46 -3.34 7.04
CA ALA A 79 1.73 -3.58 7.70
C ALA A 79 1.71 -4.91 8.45
N ARG A 80 2.80 -5.66 8.33
CA ARG A 80 3.03 -6.87 9.13
C ARG A 80 3.92 -6.52 10.31
N MET A 81 4.01 -7.44 11.26
CA MET A 81 4.81 -7.21 12.48
C MET A 81 6.23 -6.78 12.17
N ALA A 82 6.85 -7.39 11.16
CA ALA A 82 8.23 -7.06 10.80
C ALA A 82 8.40 -5.60 10.37
N ALA A 83 7.34 -4.94 9.95
CA ALA A 83 7.43 -3.55 9.52
C ALA A 83 7.82 -2.61 10.66
N THR A 84 7.56 -3.01 11.91
CA THR A 84 7.91 -2.16 13.06
C THR A 84 9.41 -2.01 13.23
N LYS A 85 10.20 -2.95 12.73
CA LYS A 85 11.65 -2.94 12.85
C LYS A 85 12.34 -2.72 11.52
N ALA A 86 11.60 -2.53 10.46
CA ALA A 86 12.16 -2.35 9.13
C ALA A 86 12.73 -0.95 8.96
N GLU A 87 13.81 -0.86 8.20
CA GLU A 87 14.32 0.43 7.78
C GLU A 87 13.49 0.95 6.61
N PHE A 88 13.55 2.27 6.41
CA PHE A 88 12.77 2.89 5.35
C PHE A 88 13.05 2.25 3.99
N GLN A 89 14.33 2.00 3.70
CA GLN A 89 14.70 1.42 2.41
C GLN A 89 14.14 0.03 2.20
N GLN A 90 14.05 -0.75 3.28
CA GLN A 90 13.46 -2.09 3.21
C GLN A 90 11.99 -2.03 2.89
N LEU A 91 11.27 -1.10 3.53
CA LEU A 91 9.85 -0.90 3.24
C LEU A 91 9.66 -0.41 1.82
N SER A 92 10.48 0.54 1.40
CA SER A 92 10.39 1.12 0.06
C SER A 92 10.59 0.07 -1.02
N ALA A 93 11.62 -0.75 -0.88
CA ALA A 93 11.93 -1.77 -1.86
C ALA A 93 10.81 -2.81 -1.96
N GLU A 94 10.28 -3.25 -0.82
CA GLU A 94 9.25 -4.27 -0.84
C GLU A 94 7.92 -3.75 -1.38
N VAL A 95 7.55 -2.53 -1.01
CA VAL A 95 6.32 -1.92 -1.53
C VAL A 95 6.44 -1.72 -3.03
N HIS A 96 7.58 -1.22 -3.51
CA HIS A 96 7.80 -1.05 -4.94
C HIS A 96 7.64 -2.36 -5.69
N GLU A 97 8.25 -3.42 -5.19
CA GLU A 97 8.16 -4.73 -5.83
C GLU A 97 6.71 -5.24 -5.84
N ALA A 98 6.02 -5.07 -4.72
CA ALA A 98 4.62 -5.51 -4.63
C ALA A 98 3.74 -4.76 -5.62
N LEU A 99 3.90 -3.45 -5.70
CA LEU A 99 3.13 -2.64 -6.65
C LEU A 99 3.44 -3.04 -8.08
N ASN A 100 4.70 -3.34 -8.36
CA ASN A 100 5.10 -3.77 -9.68
C ASN A 100 4.46 -5.11 -10.05
N ARG A 101 4.47 -6.07 -9.12
CA ARG A 101 3.83 -7.37 -9.37
C ARG A 101 2.34 -7.25 -9.58
N LEU A 102 1.70 -6.30 -8.91
CA LEU A 102 0.27 -6.08 -9.07
C LEU A 102 -0.08 -5.28 -10.33
N GLY A 103 0.94 -4.79 -11.04
CA GLY A 103 0.72 -4.07 -12.28
C GLY A 103 0.09 -2.71 -12.11
N VAL A 104 0.29 -2.07 -10.96
CA VAL A 104 -0.34 -0.78 -10.68
C VAL A 104 0.63 0.39 -10.74
N LEU A 105 1.87 0.14 -11.13
CA LEU A 105 2.83 1.22 -11.34
C LEU A 105 2.69 1.79 -12.74
N CYS A 106 2.73 3.11 -12.81
CA CYS A 106 2.83 3.79 -14.09
C CYS A 106 4.30 3.75 -14.48
N ASP A 107 4.62 2.95 -15.49
CA ASP A 107 5.99 2.70 -15.86
C ASP A 107 6.37 3.52 -17.08
N PRO A 108 7.09 4.63 -16.89
CA PRO A 108 7.52 5.45 -18.02
C PRO A 108 8.51 4.73 -18.92
N GLN A 109 9.17 3.69 -18.43
CA GLN A 109 10.12 2.94 -19.25
C GLN A 109 9.42 2.13 -20.31
N ASN A 110 8.24 1.63 -20.02
CA ASN A 110 7.48 0.87 -21.02
C ASN A 110 6.98 1.73 -22.16
N LYS A 111 7.07 3.02 -22.01
CA LYS A 111 6.64 3.95 -23.05
C LYS A 111 7.73 4.24 -24.07
N SER A 112 8.91 3.90 -23.70
CA SER A 112 10.06 4.16 -24.56
C SER A 112 10.35 2.98 -25.45
#